data_068d66f7135498517cbb59734e4c99b0
#
_entry.id   068d66f7135498517cbb59734e4c99b0
#
_cell.length_a   1.000
_cell.length_b   1.000
_cell.length_c   1.000
_cell.angle_alpha   90.00
_cell.angle_beta   90.00
_cell.angle_gamma   90.00
#
_symmetry.space_group_name_H-M   'P 1'
#
loop_
_entity.id
_entity.type
_entity.pdbx_description
1 polymer ?
#
loop_
_entity_poly.entity_id
_entity_poly.type
_entity_poly.pdbx_seq_one_letter_code
_entity_poly.pdbx_strand_id
1 'polypeptide(L)' 'MSRMSQLHMVITDAIACDLSEDLIIDLMVEEGLPREACPEILRVFKQVEAVNE' A
#
# COMPACT_ATOMS: atom_id res chain seq x y z
N MET A 1 -16.10 5.45 8.81
CA MET A 1 -15.31 5.39 9.28
C MET A 1 -14.29 4.37 9.37
N SER A 2 -14.07 3.54 8.52
CA SER A 2 -13.09 2.57 8.67
C SER A 2 -11.78 3.09 8.14
N ARG A 3 -10.77 3.03 8.97
CA ARG A 3 -9.48 3.39 8.58
C ARG A 3 -8.94 2.48 7.50
N MET A 4 -9.40 1.28 7.43
CA MET A 4 -8.99 0.35 6.43
C MET A 4 -9.32 0.83 5.03
N SER A 5 -10.44 1.46 4.89
CA SER A 5 -10.84 1.99 3.61
C SER A 5 -9.88 3.05 3.13
N GLN A 6 -9.49 3.91 4.02
CA GLN A 6 -8.57 4.98 3.67
C GLN A 6 -7.20 4.45 3.32
N LEU A 7 -6.75 3.46 4.08
CA LEU A 7 -5.46 2.88 3.84
C LEU A 7 -5.40 2.27 2.45
N HIS A 8 -6.45 1.56 2.08
CA HIS A 8 -6.50 0.93 0.77
C HIS A 8 -6.40 1.98 -0.33
N MET A 9 -7.09 3.07 -0.16
CA MET A 9 -7.07 4.13 -1.14
C MET A 9 -5.70 4.76 -1.27
N VAL A 10 -5.06 5.01 -0.15
CA VAL A 10 -3.76 5.63 -0.14
C VAL A 10 -2.73 4.76 -0.86
N ILE A 11 -2.74 3.47 -0.56
CA ILE A 11 -1.78 2.58 -1.17
C ILE A 11 -2.04 2.42 -2.65
N THR A 12 -3.29 2.27 -3.02
CA THR A 12 -3.63 2.14 -4.43
C THR A 12 -3.20 3.38 -5.21
N ASP A 13 -3.44 4.52 -4.62
CA ASP A 13 -3.07 5.77 -5.24
C ASP A 13 -1.55 5.88 -5.39
N ALA A 14 -0.84 5.47 -4.37
CA ALA A 14 0.61 5.54 -4.39
C ALA A 14 1.18 4.63 -5.48
N ILE A 15 0.60 3.46 -5.64
CA ILE A 15 1.04 2.54 -6.66
C ILE A 15 0.74 3.12 -8.04
N ALA A 16 -0.41 3.72 -8.18
CA ALA A 16 -0.79 4.32 -9.46
C ALA A 16 0.12 5.48 -9.83
N CYS A 17 0.61 6.18 -8.82
CA CYS A 17 1.53 7.28 -9.04
C CYS A 17 2.98 6.82 -9.22
N ASP A 18 3.18 5.52 -9.11
CA ASP A 18 4.52 4.98 -9.31
C ASP A 18 5.51 5.49 -8.28
N LEU A 19 5.08 5.65 -7.06
CA LEU A 19 5.96 6.07 -6.00
C LEU A 19 6.92 4.95 -5.65
N SER A 20 8.06 5.31 -5.10
CA SER A 20 9.03 4.29 -4.75
C SER A 20 8.53 3.47 -3.59
N GLU A 21 9.01 2.24 -3.48
CA GLU A 21 8.57 1.34 -2.44
C GLU A 21 8.84 1.90 -1.05
N ASP A 22 9.96 2.58 -0.90
CA ASP A 22 10.31 3.16 0.39
C ASP A 22 9.24 4.15 0.85
N LEU A 23 8.78 4.96 -0.08
CA LEU A 23 7.76 5.95 0.25
C LEU A 23 6.44 5.26 0.60
N ILE A 24 6.09 4.24 -0.16
CA ILE A 24 4.84 3.55 0.10
C ILE A 24 4.88 2.86 1.45
N ILE A 25 6.01 2.24 1.76
CA ILE A 25 6.17 1.58 3.04
C ILE A 25 6.08 2.59 4.17
N ASP A 26 6.66 3.75 3.96
CA ASP A 26 6.60 4.80 4.96
C ASP A 26 5.15 5.20 5.24
N LEU A 27 4.36 5.33 4.20
CA LEU A 27 2.96 5.66 4.37
C LEU A 27 2.22 4.56 5.12
N MET A 28 2.55 3.33 4.83
CA MET A 28 1.92 2.21 5.52
C MET A 28 2.24 2.22 7.01
N VAL A 29 3.48 2.50 7.33
CA VAL A 29 3.90 2.55 8.73
C VAL A 29 3.17 3.67 9.44
N GLU A 30 2.99 4.78 8.76
CA GLU A 30 2.28 5.91 9.35
C GLU A 30 0.84 5.55 9.64
N GLU A 31 0.28 4.66 8.86
CA GLU A 31 -1.10 4.24 9.07
C GLU A 31 -1.22 3.21 10.18
N GLY A 32 -0.09 2.75 10.69
CA GLY A 32 -0.13 1.82 11.80
C GLY A 32 0.27 0.40 11.46
N LEU A 33 0.73 0.17 10.24
CA LEU A 33 1.14 -1.18 9.86
C LEU A 33 2.57 -1.45 10.31
N PRO A 34 2.87 -2.70 10.67
CA PRO A 34 4.23 -3.04 11.06
C PRO A 34 5.15 -2.98 9.86
N ARG A 35 6.30 -2.41 10.07
CA ARG A 35 7.27 -2.25 9.00
C ARG A 35 7.63 -3.60 8.38
N GLU A 36 7.66 -4.63 9.19
CA GLU A 36 8.03 -5.95 8.71
C GLU A 36 7.03 -6.49 7.71
N ALA A 37 5.77 -6.16 7.90
CA ALA A 37 4.73 -6.68 7.02
C ALA A 37 4.50 -5.81 5.80
N CYS A 38 5.01 -4.61 5.83
CA CYS A 38 4.77 -3.68 4.72
C CYS A 38 5.18 -4.21 3.35
N PRO A 39 6.39 -4.75 3.20
CA PRO A 39 6.78 -5.24 1.88
C PRO A 39 5.89 -6.36 1.37
N GLU A 40 5.44 -7.19 2.27
CA GLU A 40 4.57 -8.27 1.88
C GLU A 40 3.20 -7.77 1.45
N ILE A 41 2.67 -6.83 2.22
CA ILE A 41 1.38 -6.24 1.90
C ILE A 41 1.45 -5.51 0.57
N LEU A 42 2.53 -4.78 0.36
CA LEU A 42 2.72 -4.05 -0.87
C LEU A 42 2.77 -4.99 -2.07
N ARG A 43 3.41 -6.13 -1.89
CA ARG A 43 3.48 -7.10 -2.95
C ARG A 43 2.10 -7.61 -3.33
N VAL A 44 1.27 -7.88 -2.33
CA VAL A 44 -0.08 -8.34 -2.58
C VAL A 44 -0.87 -7.29 -3.34
N PHE A 45 -0.73 -6.04 -2.94
CA PHE A 45 -1.42 -4.96 -3.61
C PHE A 45 -1.02 -4.86 -5.07
N LYS A 46 0.27 -4.98 -5.33
CA LYS A 46 0.75 -4.89 -6.69
C LYS A 46 0.26 -6.05 -7.54
N GLN A 47 0.18 -7.22 -6.94
CA GLN A 47 -0.30 -8.37 -7.64
C GLN A 47 -1.76 -8.23 -8.03
N VAL A 48 -2.55 -7.70 -7.13
CA VAL A 48 -3.96 -7.50 -7.41
C VAL A 48 -4.14 -6.51 -8.55
N GLU A 49 -3.35 -5.47 -8.54
CA GLU A 49 -3.43 -4.48 -9.59
C GLU A 49 -3.06 -5.09 -10.94
N ALA A 50 -2.04 -5.92 -10.96
CA ALA A 50 -1.61 -6.52 -12.20
C ALA A 50 -2.64 -7.49 -12.74
N VAL A 51 -3.30 -8.20 -11.84
CA VAL A 51 -4.27 -9.18 -12.26
C VAL A 51 -5.55 -8.52 -12.73
N ASN A 52 -5.84 -7.38 -12.19
CA ASN A 52 -7.06 -6.68 -12.49
C ASN A 52 -7.09 -6.12 -13.89
N GLU A 53 -6.15 -6.39 -14.68
CA GLU A 53 -6.15 -5.91 -16.00
C GLU A 53 -6.98 -6.70 -16.93
#